data_7d11fd719d796ebb47163581b979efff
#
_entry.id   7d11fd719d796ebb47163581b979efff
#
_cell.length_a   1.000
_cell.length_b   1.000
_cell.length_c   1.000
_cell.angle_alpha   90.00
_cell.angle_beta   90.00
_cell.angle_gamma   90.00
#
_symmetry.space_group_name_H-M   'P 1'
#
loop_
_entity.id
_entity.type
_entity.pdbx_description
1 polymer ?
#
loop_
_entity_poly.entity_id
_entity_poly.type
_entity_poly.pdbx_seq_one_letter_code
_entity_poly.pdbx_strand_id
1 'polypeptide(L)'
;MKKRSKFQRFLVGGHSGSLSATRIIALTFAAIILLGALLLMLPVASRNGVSCGFRPALFTATSATCVTGLVLYDTWSQWSGFGQAVILCLIEIGGLGFMSAASLVVFVLRRKVGLKQRLVMAQALSLNDMESVVKLEKWVIFGSLSVQLFGALILALRFWPEYGVRTAVIWGVFHSVSAFCNAGFDILGCIEPGASMMAFSGDAVVCLTLMALIVFGGLGFFVWEELARVRSYKKLSVFINLIMTKFSSERSDTRITRN
;
A
#
# COMPACT_ATOMS: atom_id res chain seq x y z
N MET A 1 -43.25 19.79 -23.70
CA MET A 1 -41.81 20.14 -23.83
C MET A 1 -41.27 20.57 -22.45
N LYS A 2 -40.57 19.65 -21.73
CA LYS A 2 -40.00 19.97 -20.39
C LYS A 2 -38.68 20.72 -20.54
N LYS A 3 -38.62 21.98 -20.05
CA LYS A 3 -37.40 22.76 -19.94
C LYS A 3 -36.37 21.99 -19.07
N ARG A 4 -35.31 21.45 -19.66
CA ARG A 4 -34.17 20.95 -18.94
C ARG A 4 -33.55 22.06 -18.10
N SER A 5 -33.36 21.83 -16.80
CA SER A 5 -32.87 22.84 -15.87
C SER A 5 -31.43 23.25 -16.26
N LYS A 6 -31.08 24.52 -16.02
CA LYS A 6 -29.73 25.09 -16.25
C LYS A 6 -28.63 24.27 -15.56
N PHE A 7 -28.97 23.52 -14.51
CA PHE A 7 -28.10 22.66 -13.77
C PHE A 7 -27.63 21.41 -14.57
N GLN A 8 -28.52 20.83 -15.44
CA GLN A 8 -28.13 19.73 -16.33
C GLN A 8 -27.25 20.19 -17.49
N ARG A 9 -27.34 21.45 -17.94
CA ARG A 9 -26.40 22.00 -18.93
C ARG A 9 -25.03 22.29 -18.37
N PHE A 10 -24.90 22.57 -17.07
CA PHE A 10 -23.62 22.78 -16.38
C PHE A 10 -22.82 21.47 -16.22
N LEU A 11 -23.52 20.34 -16.11
CA LEU A 11 -22.89 19.01 -16.00
C LEU A 11 -22.45 18.39 -17.34
N VAL A 12 -23.01 18.87 -18.48
CA VAL A 12 -22.77 18.28 -19.80
C VAL A 12 -21.94 19.21 -20.74
N GLY A 13 -21.76 20.48 -20.39
CA GLY A 13 -21.19 21.50 -21.27
C GLY A 13 -20.00 22.25 -20.67
N GLY A 14 -18.90 21.60 -20.41
CA GLY A 14 -17.65 22.23 -19.98
C GLY A 14 -16.44 21.56 -20.61
N HIS A 15 -16.16 21.82 -21.88
CA HIS A 15 -14.83 21.64 -22.48
C HIS A 15 -13.88 22.74 -21.94
N SER A 16 -13.65 22.76 -20.67
CA SER A 16 -12.51 23.43 -20.07
C SER A 16 -11.61 22.32 -19.55
N GLY A 17 -10.34 22.29 -19.96
CA GLY A 17 -9.34 21.25 -19.79
C GLY A 17 -9.05 20.74 -18.38
N SER A 18 -10.08 20.29 -17.68
CA SER A 18 -9.93 19.56 -16.43
C SER A 18 -9.51 18.13 -16.74
N LEU A 19 -8.29 17.78 -16.35
CA LEU A 19 -7.81 16.42 -16.42
C LEU A 19 -8.83 15.50 -15.74
N SER A 20 -9.16 14.37 -16.38
CA SER A 20 -10.03 13.36 -15.75
C SER A 20 -9.36 12.83 -14.47
N ALA A 21 -10.15 12.38 -13.49
CA ALA A 21 -9.61 11.82 -12.24
C ALA A 21 -8.57 10.72 -12.50
N THR A 22 -8.82 9.84 -13.46
CA THR A 22 -7.88 8.78 -13.86
C THR A 22 -6.53 9.33 -14.34
N ARG A 23 -6.53 10.42 -15.13
CA ARG A 23 -5.28 11.07 -15.59
C ARG A 23 -4.52 11.69 -14.42
N ILE A 24 -5.22 12.31 -13.47
CA ILE A 24 -4.59 12.89 -12.27
C ILE A 24 -3.92 11.78 -11.46
N ILE A 25 -4.60 10.66 -11.23
CA ILE A 25 -4.04 9.50 -10.52
C ILE A 25 -2.79 8.98 -11.24
N ALA A 26 -2.88 8.71 -12.55
CA ALA A 26 -1.75 8.19 -13.32
C ALA A 26 -0.53 9.13 -13.30
N LEU A 27 -0.76 10.44 -13.48
CA LEU A 27 0.31 11.44 -13.42
C LEU A 27 0.94 11.55 -12.03
N THR A 28 0.14 11.40 -10.97
CA THR A 28 0.65 11.44 -9.60
C THR A 28 1.52 10.21 -9.30
N PHE A 29 1.10 9.01 -9.69
CA PHE A 29 1.93 7.81 -9.58
C PHE A 29 3.23 7.96 -10.37
N ALA A 30 3.16 8.43 -11.62
CA ALA A 30 4.35 8.69 -12.43
C ALA A 30 5.29 9.69 -11.77
N ALA A 31 4.76 10.76 -11.18
CA ALA A 31 5.56 11.76 -10.47
C ALA A 31 6.23 11.18 -9.21
N ILE A 32 5.51 10.34 -8.44
CA ILE A 32 6.05 9.66 -7.25
C ILE A 32 7.19 8.71 -7.66
N ILE A 33 7.00 7.91 -8.71
CA ILE A 33 8.02 6.99 -9.23
C ILE A 33 9.25 7.76 -9.69
N LEU A 34 9.08 8.84 -10.45
CA LEU A 34 10.20 9.66 -10.91
C LEU A 34 10.95 10.33 -9.76
N LEU A 35 10.22 10.87 -8.77
CA LEU A 35 10.84 11.45 -7.58
C LEU A 35 11.61 10.38 -6.78
N GLY A 36 11.01 9.20 -6.59
CA GLY A 36 11.67 8.07 -5.95
C GLY A 36 12.93 7.63 -6.70
N ALA A 37 12.86 7.54 -8.02
CA ALA A 37 14.01 7.21 -8.86
C ALA A 37 15.15 8.24 -8.73
N LEU A 38 14.82 9.54 -8.72
CA LEU A 38 15.81 10.60 -8.51
C LEU A 38 16.47 10.51 -7.13
N LEU A 39 15.69 10.22 -6.07
CA LEU A 39 16.24 10.03 -4.73
C LEU A 39 17.13 8.79 -4.64
N LEU A 40 16.73 7.68 -5.26
CA LEU A 40 17.51 6.43 -5.29
C LEU A 40 18.76 6.56 -6.18
N MET A 41 18.79 7.47 -7.14
CA MET A 41 19.97 7.73 -7.98
C MET A 41 21.07 8.49 -7.24
N LEU A 42 20.77 9.12 -6.10
CA LEU A 42 21.77 9.84 -5.32
C LEU A 42 22.84 8.88 -4.79
N PRO A 43 24.13 9.28 -4.79
CA PRO A 43 25.21 8.46 -4.22
C PRO A 43 24.96 8.05 -2.77
N VAL A 44 24.31 8.91 -1.97
CA VAL A 44 23.94 8.64 -0.57
C VAL A 44 22.94 7.48 -0.45
N ALA A 45 22.13 7.22 -1.47
CA ALA A 45 21.16 6.13 -1.46
C ALA A 45 21.81 4.76 -1.68
N SER A 46 22.98 4.72 -2.30
CA SER A 46 23.75 3.49 -2.53
C SER A 46 24.69 3.22 -1.35
N ARG A 47 24.84 1.95 -0.97
CA ARG A 47 25.75 1.52 0.09
C ARG A 47 27.23 1.77 -0.26
N ASN A 48 27.56 1.67 -1.53
CA ASN A 48 28.92 1.86 -2.03
C ASN A 48 29.28 3.34 -2.26
N GLY A 49 28.36 4.28 -1.99
CA GLY A 49 28.56 5.72 -2.23
C GLY A 49 28.63 6.10 -3.70
N VAL A 50 28.36 5.19 -4.62
CA VAL A 50 28.34 5.41 -6.07
C VAL A 50 26.91 5.30 -6.58
N SER A 51 26.49 6.22 -7.44
CA SER A 51 25.16 6.18 -8.05
C SER A 51 24.95 4.88 -8.83
N CYS A 52 23.83 4.21 -8.58
CA CYS A 52 23.44 3.00 -9.34
C CYS A 52 23.00 3.32 -10.79
N GLY A 53 22.89 4.60 -11.14
CA GLY A 53 22.36 5.05 -12.42
C GLY A 53 20.82 5.07 -12.49
N PHE A 54 20.32 5.73 -13.54
CA PHE A 54 18.88 5.98 -13.67
C PHE A 54 18.02 4.71 -13.84
N ARG A 55 18.48 3.75 -14.67
CA ARG A 55 17.70 2.54 -14.98
C ARG A 55 17.40 1.68 -13.75
N PRO A 56 18.40 1.28 -12.92
CA PRO A 56 18.13 0.52 -11.70
C PRO A 56 17.31 1.30 -10.67
N ALA A 57 17.58 2.62 -10.54
CA ALA A 57 16.82 3.47 -9.64
C ALA A 57 15.34 3.57 -10.04
N LEU A 58 15.05 3.75 -11.34
CA LEU A 58 13.70 3.80 -11.87
C LEU A 58 12.99 2.46 -11.71
N PHE A 59 13.67 1.35 -11.99
CA PHE A 59 13.09 0.01 -11.81
C PHE A 59 12.70 -0.23 -10.35
N THR A 60 13.61 0.04 -9.41
CA THR A 60 13.36 -0.15 -7.97
C THR A 60 12.24 0.78 -7.47
N ALA A 61 12.24 2.06 -7.88
CA ALA A 61 11.20 3.01 -7.52
C ALA A 61 9.83 2.57 -8.06
N THR A 62 9.79 2.07 -9.31
CA THR A 62 8.55 1.54 -9.91
C THR A 62 8.06 0.31 -9.16
N SER A 63 8.96 -0.64 -8.90
CA SER A 63 8.65 -1.86 -8.17
C SER A 63 8.12 -1.57 -6.76
N ALA A 64 8.77 -0.68 -6.03
CA ALA A 64 8.36 -0.28 -4.69
C ALA A 64 7.00 0.43 -4.69
N THR A 65 6.80 1.41 -5.59
CA THR A 65 5.55 2.18 -5.68
C THR A 65 4.37 1.34 -6.21
N CYS A 66 4.63 0.43 -7.17
CA CYS A 66 3.59 -0.48 -7.68
C CYS A 66 3.45 -1.76 -6.85
N VAL A 67 4.24 -1.90 -5.77
CA VAL A 67 4.17 -3.01 -4.83
C VAL A 67 4.33 -4.37 -5.53
N THR A 68 5.30 -4.48 -6.46
CA THR A 68 5.50 -5.69 -7.26
C THR A 68 6.52 -6.65 -6.67
N GLY A 69 7.44 -6.18 -5.81
CA GLY A 69 8.47 -6.99 -5.17
C GLY A 69 9.61 -7.46 -6.07
N LEU A 70 9.67 -6.95 -7.29
CA LEU A 70 10.76 -7.28 -8.20
C LEU A 70 12.00 -6.45 -7.88
N VAL A 71 13.15 -7.11 -7.76
CA VAL A 71 14.42 -6.46 -7.45
C VAL A 71 15.46 -6.80 -8.49
N LEU A 72 16.27 -5.80 -8.89
CA LEU A 72 17.45 -6.01 -9.76
C LEU A 72 18.68 -6.36 -8.93
N TYR A 73 18.77 -5.82 -7.73
CA TYR A 73 19.84 -6.03 -6.78
C TYR A 73 19.24 -6.33 -5.43
N ASP A 74 19.92 -7.11 -4.61
CA ASP A 74 19.53 -7.31 -3.23
C ASP A 74 19.42 -5.97 -2.49
N THR A 75 18.30 -5.78 -1.78
CA THR A 75 17.96 -4.48 -1.18
C THR A 75 18.94 -4.09 -0.08
N TRP A 76 19.46 -5.05 0.68
CA TRP A 76 20.44 -4.76 1.73
C TRP A 76 21.80 -4.38 1.15
N SER A 77 22.31 -5.15 0.21
CA SER A 77 23.68 -4.98 -0.32
C SER A 77 23.81 -3.74 -1.19
N GLN A 78 22.78 -3.40 -1.96
CA GLN A 78 22.81 -2.24 -2.87
C GLN A 78 22.48 -0.93 -2.17
N TRP A 79 21.44 -0.90 -1.33
CA TRP A 79 20.90 0.35 -0.81
C TRP A 79 21.39 0.65 0.61
N SER A 80 21.83 1.88 0.83
CA SER A 80 22.15 2.42 2.14
C SER A 80 20.88 2.51 3.03
N GLY A 81 21.04 2.83 4.30
CA GLY A 81 19.88 3.09 5.18
C GLY A 81 18.96 4.19 4.65
N PHE A 82 19.50 5.22 3.97
CA PHE A 82 18.71 6.25 3.30
C PHE A 82 17.93 5.65 2.11
N GLY A 83 18.61 4.85 1.25
CA GLY A 83 17.95 4.20 0.12
C GLY A 83 16.84 3.24 0.56
N GLN A 84 17.08 2.45 1.62
CA GLN A 84 16.07 1.57 2.21
C GLN A 84 14.88 2.35 2.79
N ALA A 85 15.10 3.49 3.43
CA ALA A 85 14.04 4.36 3.91
C ALA A 85 13.21 4.95 2.75
N VAL A 86 13.84 5.36 1.66
CA VAL A 86 13.14 5.81 0.45
C VAL A 86 12.27 4.69 -0.13
N ILE A 87 12.82 3.47 -0.26
CA ILE A 87 12.08 2.29 -0.74
C ILE A 87 10.87 2.03 0.17
N LEU A 88 11.06 2.05 1.50
CA LEU A 88 9.99 1.84 2.46
C LEU A 88 8.87 2.89 2.33
N CYS A 89 9.22 4.16 2.17
CA CYS A 89 8.25 5.23 1.92
C CYS A 89 7.48 5.01 0.60
N LEU A 90 8.16 4.57 -0.46
CA LEU A 90 7.51 4.28 -1.74
C LEU A 90 6.55 3.09 -1.64
N ILE A 91 6.92 2.04 -0.89
CA ILE A 91 6.07 0.89 -0.60
C ILE A 91 4.81 1.33 0.16
N GLU A 92 4.97 2.15 1.21
CA GLU A 92 3.85 2.64 2.01
C GLU A 92 2.89 3.51 1.19
N ILE A 93 3.43 4.43 0.37
CA ILE A 93 2.63 5.26 -0.54
C ILE A 93 1.89 4.41 -1.56
N GLY A 94 2.55 3.39 -2.11
CA GLY A 94 1.97 2.47 -3.10
C GLY A 94 0.92 1.55 -2.49
N GLY A 95 1.24 0.93 -1.36
CA GLY A 95 0.40 -0.07 -0.69
C GLY A 95 -0.87 0.50 -0.09
N LEU A 96 -0.79 1.66 0.55
CA LEU A 96 -1.98 2.38 1.02
C LEU A 96 -2.77 3.02 -0.13
N GLY A 97 -2.17 3.11 -1.30
CA GLY A 97 -2.70 3.82 -2.45
C GLY A 97 -2.48 5.32 -2.37
N PHE A 98 -2.35 5.92 -3.54
CA PHE A 98 -2.05 7.35 -3.69
C PHE A 98 -3.06 8.26 -2.95
N MET A 99 -4.32 7.85 -2.85
CA MET A 99 -5.36 8.66 -2.21
C MET A 99 -5.14 8.75 -0.70
N SER A 100 -4.81 7.65 -0.06
CA SER A 100 -4.47 7.62 1.36
C SER A 100 -3.19 8.41 1.64
N ALA A 101 -2.20 8.30 0.76
CA ALA A 101 -0.97 9.10 0.86
C ALA A 101 -1.23 10.60 0.69
N ALA A 102 -2.06 11.00 -0.29
CA ALA A 102 -2.45 12.39 -0.49
C ALA A 102 -3.22 12.96 0.72
N SER A 103 -4.12 12.15 1.29
CA SER A 103 -4.85 12.51 2.51
C SER A 103 -3.95 12.62 3.72
N LEU A 104 -2.96 11.74 3.86
CA LEU A 104 -1.96 11.81 4.92
C LEU A 104 -1.17 13.11 4.86
N VAL A 105 -0.69 13.49 3.67
CA VAL A 105 0.05 14.75 3.45
C VAL A 105 -0.81 15.95 3.83
N VAL A 106 -2.09 15.98 3.40
CA VAL A 106 -3.03 17.06 3.74
C VAL A 106 -3.29 17.11 5.24
N PHE A 107 -3.41 15.96 5.89
CA PHE A 107 -3.63 15.87 7.33
C PHE A 107 -2.40 16.34 8.13
N VAL A 108 -1.19 15.90 7.76
CA VAL A 108 0.07 16.30 8.42
C VAL A 108 0.30 17.80 8.26
N LEU A 109 0.04 18.36 7.08
CA LEU A 109 0.17 19.79 6.82
C LEU A 109 -0.97 20.63 7.44
N ARG A 110 -1.92 20.02 8.15
CA ARG A 110 -3.10 20.66 8.75
C ARG A 110 -3.88 21.54 7.77
N ARG A 111 -3.83 21.25 6.48
CA ARG A 111 -4.58 21.97 5.46
C ARG A 111 -6.00 21.40 5.33
N LYS A 112 -6.99 22.29 5.13
CA LYS A 112 -8.37 21.86 4.84
C LYS A 112 -8.41 21.23 3.46
N VAL A 113 -8.98 20.02 3.35
CA VAL A 113 -9.18 19.33 2.07
C VAL A 113 -10.14 20.13 1.21
N GLY A 114 -9.69 20.61 0.08
CA GLY A 114 -10.53 21.38 -0.86
C GLY A 114 -11.56 20.51 -1.58
N LEU A 115 -12.61 21.16 -2.14
CA LEU A 115 -13.72 20.47 -2.80
C LEU A 115 -13.27 19.59 -3.97
N LYS A 116 -12.27 20.02 -4.74
CA LYS A 116 -11.69 19.25 -5.86
C LYS A 116 -11.01 17.96 -5.39
N GLN A 117 -10.26 18.02 -4.28
CA GLN A 117 -9.58 16.84 -3.71
C GLN A 117 -10.60 15.83 -3.17
N ARG A 118 -11.67 16.30 -2.52
CA ARG A 118 -12.77 15.45 -2.04
C ARG A 118 -13.49 14.74 -3.20
N LEU A 119 -13.72 15.43 -4.31
CA LEU A 119 -14.32 14.85 -5.52
C LEU A 119 -13.47 13.73 -6.13
N VAL A 120 -12.16 13.95 -6.23
CA VAL A 120 -11.22 12.94 -6.76
C VAL A 120 -11.16 11.71 -5.83
N MET A 121 -11.17 11.93 -4.50
CA MET A 121 -11.27 10.86 -3.50
C MET A 121 -12.57 10.06 -3.63
N ALA A 122 -13.71 10.74 -3.74
CA ALA A 122 -15.02 10.09 -3.88
C ALA A 122 -15.08 9.22 -5.15
N GLN A 123 -14.53 9.71 -6.27
CA GLN A 123 -14.45 8.93 -7.50
C GLN A 123 -13.53 7.71 -7.40
N ALA A 124 -12.38 7.86 -6.74
CA ALA A 124 -11.43 6.75 -6.57
C ALA A 124 -11.98 5.63 -5.66
N LEU A 125 -12.79 6.00 -4.67
CA LEU A 125 -13.40 5.07 -3.71
C LEU A 125 -14.84 4.68 -4.07
N SER A 126 -15.37 5.17 -5.21
CA SER A 126 -16.76 4.90 -5.66
C SER A 126 -17.84 5.26 -4.62
N LEU A 127 -17.58 6.26 -3.77
CA LEU A 127 -18.47 6.69 -2.70
C LEU A 127 -19.31 7.92 -3.14
N ASN A 128 -20.58 7.91 -2.76
CA ASN A 128 -21.52 9.00 -3.11
C ASN A 128 -21.53 10.13 -2.08
N ASP A 129 -20.97 9.93 -0.88
CA ASP A 129 -20.98 10.91 0.21
C ASP A 129 -19.57 11.38 0.56
N MET A 130 -19.35 12.69 0.39
CA MET A 130 -18.04 13.33 0.50
C MET A 130 -17.53 13.47 1.95
N GLU A 131 -18.42 13.48 2.93
CA GLU A 131 -18.03 13.60 4.34
C GLU A 131 -17.55 12.24 4.88
N SER A 132 -18.20 11.17 4.45
CA SER A 132 -17.84 9.79 4.78
C SER A 132 -16.48 9.41 4.23
N VAL A 133 -16.08 9.91 3.04
CA VAL A 133 -14.78 9.62 2.41
C VAL A 133 -13.59 10.02 3.28
N VAL A 134 -13.58 11.25 3.79
CA VAL A 134 -12.47 11.76 4.61
C VAL A 134 -12.38 11.01 5.95
N LYS A 135 -13.53 10.61 6.48
CA LYS A 135 -13.59 9.84 7.74
C LYS A 135 -13.07 8.42 7.53
N LEU A 136 -13.48 7.77 6.44
CA LEU A 136 -12.99 6.46 6.03
C LEU A 136 -11.47 6.49 5.83
N GLU A 137 -10.96 7.46 5.09
CA GLU A 137 -9.54 7.62 4.81
C GLU A 137 -8.68 7.70 6.08
N LYS A 138 -9.14 8.46 7.08
CA LYS A 138 -8.46 8.50 8.39
C LYS A 138 -8.42 7.14 9.07
N TRP A 139 -9.54 6.41 9.04
CA TRP A 139 -9.62 5.07 9.61
C TRP A 139 -8.67 4.10 8.92
N VAL A 140 -8.56 4.19 7.59
CA VAL A 140 -7.64 3.38 6.79
C VAL A 140 -6.19 3.65 7.21
N ILE A 141 -5.78 4.92 7.24
CA ILE A 141 -4.40 5.30 7.58
C ILE A 141 -4.04 4.89 9.01
N PHE A 142 -4.87 5.25 9.99
CA PHE A 142 -4.57 4.91 11.39
C PHE A 142 -4.69 3.41 11.67
N GLY A 143 -5.63 2.72 11.03
CA GLY A 143 -5.78 1.28 11.14
C GLY A 143 -4.58 0.52 10.56
N SER A 144 -4.16 0.87 9.36
CA SER A 144 -2.99 0.25 8.71
C SER A 144 -1.72 0.48 9.51
N LEU A 145 -1.43 1.72 9.90
CA LEU A 145 -0.25 2.03 10.72
C LEU A 145 -0.27 1.31 12.08
N SER A 146 -1.44 1.14 12.70
CA SER A 146 -1.55 0.40 13.96
C SER A 146 -1.23 -1.08 13.79
N VAL A 147 -1.72 -1.72 12.73
CA VAL A 147 -1.44 -3.14 12.44
C VAL A 147 0.03 -3.33 12.07
N GLN A 148 0.57 -2.45 11.25
CA GLN A 148 2.00 -2.47 10.90
C GLN A 148 2.89 -2.28 12.13
N LEU A 149 2.56 -1.33 13.01
CA LEU A 149 3.31 -1.10 14.25
C LEU A 149 3.27 -2.33 15.17
N PHE A 150 2.10 -2.97 15.29
CA PHE A 150 1.96 -4.18 16.09
C PHE A 150 2.78 -5.35 15.50
N GLY A 151 2.72 -5.56 14.18
CA GLY A 151 3.55 -6.55 13.49
C GLY A 151 5.05 -6.25 13.62
N ALA A 152 5.44 -4.99 13.48
CA ALA A 152 6.82 -4.55 13.67
C ALA A 152 7.34 -4.83 15.08
N LEU A 153 6.49 -4.62 16.09
CA LEU A 153 6.84 -4.92 17.50
C LEU A 153 7.08 -6.41 17.71
N ILE A 154 6.19 -7.28 17.19
CA ILE A 154 6.35 -8.73 17.31
C ILE A 154 7.64 -9.18 16.64
N LEU A 155 7.90 -8.75 15.41
CA LEU A 155 9.11 -9.08 14.66
C LEU A 155 10.37 -8.54 15.35
N ALA A 156 10.33 -7.29 15.84
CA ALA A 156 11.46 -6.72 16.56
C ALA A 156 11.77 -7.47 17.85
N LEU A 157 10.78 -7.87 18.63
CA LEU A 157 10.98 -8.67 19.83
C LEU A 157 11.58 -10.06 19.52
N ARG A 158 11.20 -10.66 18.38
CA ARG A 158 11.74 -11.95 17.94
C ARG A 158 13.19 -11.83 17.46
N PHE A 159 13.54 -10.78 16.74
CA PHE A 159 14.89 -10.57 16.22
C PHE A 159 15.87 -10.02 17.27
N TRP A 160 15.37 -9.38 18.32
CA TRP A 160 16.21 -8.73 19.34
C TRP A 160 17.29 -9.62 19.95
N PRO A 161 16.99 -10.85 20.44
CA PRO A 161 17.98 -11.68 21.11
C PRO A 161 19.18 -12.06 20.22
N GLU A 162 18.97 -12.18 18.89
CA GLU A 162 19.98 -12.66 17.95
C GLU A 162 20.76 -11.53 17.26
N TYR A 163 20.07 -10.39 16.96
CA TYR A 163 20.61 -9.34 16.10
C TYR A 163 20.77 -7.98 16.77
N GLY A 164 20.43 -7.89 18.06
CA GLY A 164 20.46 -6.65 18.82
C GLY A 164 19.33 -5.68 18.50
N VAL A 165 19.06 -4.74 19.43
CA VAL A 165 17.88 -3.86 19.41
C VAL A 165 17.76 -3.03 18.14
N ARG A 166 18.85 -2.39 17.70
CA ARG A 166 18.85 -1.49 16.53
C ARG A 166 18.46 -2.24 15.26
N THR A 167 19.10 -3.37 14.99
CA THR A 167 18.83 -4.20 13.80
C THR A 167 17.42 -4.76 13.87
N ALA A 168 17.01 -5.28 15.02
CA ALA A 168 15.69 -5.84 15.23
C ALA A 168 14.56 -4.87 14.95
N VAL A 169 14.68 -3.60 15.40
CA VAL A 169 13.68 -2.56 15.13
C VAL A 169 13.62 -2.21 13.64
N ILE A 170 14.79 -2.03 13.00
CA ILE A 170 14.83 -1.72 11.56
C ILE A 170 14.20 -2.84 10.73
N TRP A 171 14.59 -4.08 11.01
CA TRP A 171 14.04 -5.25 10.32
C TRP A 171 12.56 -5.43 10.61
N GLY A 172 12.15 -5.29 11.87
CA GLY A 172 10.74 -5.40 12.26
C GLY A 172 9.86 -4.40 11.52
N VAL A 173 10.26 -3.13 11.48
CA VAL A 173 9.51 -2.07 10.78
C VAL A 173 9.49 -2.33 9.27
N PHE A 174 10.66 -2.60 8.67
CA PHE A 174 10.75 -2.79 7.22
C PHE A 174 9.90 -3.98 6.74
N HIS A 175 10.05 -5.14 7.38
CA HIS A 175 9.32 -6.34 6.96
C HIS A 175 7.83 -6.27 7.31
N SER A 176 7.46 -5.58 8.39
CA SER A 176 6.04 -5.37 8.71
C SER A 176 5.34 -4.52 7.66
N VAL A 177 5.93 -3.40 7.24
CA VAL A 177 5.40 -2.54 6.17
C VAL A 177 5.38 -3.29 4.85
N SER A 178 6.49 -3.95 4.49
CA SER A 178 6.60 -4.71 3.24
C SER A 178 5.55 -5.84 3.16
N ALA A 179 5.33 -6.58 4.25
CA ALA A 179 4.34 -7.65 4.31
C ALA A 179 2.90 -7.12 4.28
N PHE A 180 2.58 -6.09 5.07
CA PHE A 180 1.25 -5.49 5.08
C PHE A 180 0.87 -4.90 3.72
N CYS A 181 1.80 -4.19 3.07
CA CYS A 181 1.59 -3.66 1.73
C CYS A 181 1.66 -4.72 0.63
N ASN A 182 1.97 -6.00 0.95
CA ASN A 182 2.20 -7.09 0.00
C ASN A 182 3.34 -6.78 -1.00
N ALA A 183 4.36 -6.04 -0.56
CA ALA A 183 5.42 -5.53 -1.43
C ALA A 183 6.52 -6.55 -1.74
N GLY A 184 6.79 -7.49 -0.84
CA GLY A 184 7.77 -8.54 -1.04
C GLY A 184 9.25 -8.10 -1.00
N PHE A 185 9.52 -6.85 -0.62
CA PHE A 185 10.90 -6.40 -0.38
C PHE A 185 11.39 -6.87 0.98
N ASP A 186 12.66 -7.23 1.06
CA ASP A 186 13.36 -7.60 2.29
C ASP A 186 14.72 -6.88 2.41
N ILE A 187 15.29 -6.89 3.60
CA ILE A 187 16.61 -6.33 3.91
C ILE A 187 17.48 -7.33 4.69
N LEU A 188 17.29 -8.62 4.43
CA LEU A 188 18.02 -9.72 5.09
C LEU A 188 19.29 -10.15 4.35
N GLY A 189 19.65 -9.48 3.28
CA GLY A 189 20.85 -9.77 2.49
C GLY A 189 22.17 -9.70 3.27
N CYS A 190 22.16 -9.22 4.53
CA CYS A 190 23.31 -9.33 5.43
C CYS A 190 23.51 -10.74 5.97
N ILE A 191 22.48 -11.58 6.01
CA ILE A 191 22.59 -13.00 6.40
C ILE A 191 23.06 -13.78 5.18
N GLU A 192 22.29 -13.73 4.10
CA GLU A 192 22.60 -14.36 2.83
C GLU A 192 21.99 -13.53 1.68
N PRO A 193 22.82 -12.94 0.78
CA PRO A 193 22.34 -12.12 -0.31
C PRO A 193 21.39 -12.89 -1.22
N GLY A 194 20.16 -12.32 -1.42
CA GLY A 194 19.15 -12.90 -2.29
C GLY A 194 18.36 -14.08 -1.71
N ALA A 195 18.64 -14.53 -0.49
CA ALA A 195 17.88 -15.62 0.15
C ALA A 195 16.53 -15.17 0.70
N SER A 196 16.27 -13.86 0.77
CA SER A 196 15.04 -13.29 1.30
C SER A 196 14.68 -13.83 2.70
N MET A 197 13.42 -14.21 2.95
CA MET A 197 12.97 -14.72 4.24
C MET A 197 13.25 -16.20 4.47
N MET A 198 14.01 -16.88 3.59
CA MET A 198 14.27 -18.32 3.68
C MET A 198 14.99 -18.70 4.97
N ALA A 199 15.88 -17.85 5.49
CA ALA A 199 16.57 -18.07 6.76
C ALA A 199 15.60 -18.21 7.96
N PHE A 200 14.38 -17.66 7.86
CA PHE A 200 13.35 -17.70 8.90
C PHE A 200 12.18 -18.63 8.56
N SER A 201 12.30 -19.48 7.53
CA SER A 201 11.23 -20.40 7.11
C SER A 201 10.80 -21.39 8.20
N GLY A 202 11.69 -21.74 9.13
CA GLY A 202 11.41 -22.56 10.29
C GLY A 202 10.90 -21.80 11.53
N ASP A 203 10.88 -20.47 11.48
CA ASP A 203 10.45 -19.64 12.60
C ASP A 203 8.94 -19.36 12.55
N ALA A 204 8.19 -20.07 13.40
CA ALA A 204 6.74 -19.95 13.43
C ALA A 204 6.27 -18.52 13.77
N VAL A 205 6.99 -17.78 14.64
CA VAL A 205 6.61 -16.41 15.03
C VAL A 205 6.75 -15.47 13.85
N VAL A 206 7.88 -15.54 13.15
CA VAL A 206 8.11 -14.70 11.95
C VAL A 206 7.10 -15.06 10.85
N CYS A 207 6.97 -16.35 10.51
CA CYS A 207 6.09 -16.79 9.44
C CYS A 207 4.61 -16.43 9.71
N LEU A 208 4.10 -16.70 10.91
CA LEU A 208 2.71 -16.39 11.26
C LEU A 208 2.45 -14.88 11.28
N THR A 209 3.41 -14.09 11.77
CA THR A 209 3.27 -12.62 11.79
C THR A 209 3.21 -12.07 10.37
N LEU A 210 4.12 -12.51 9.49
CA LEU A 210 4.13 -12.06 8.09
C LEU A 210 2.87 -12.50 7.35
N MET A 211 2.43 -13.75 7.50
CA MET A 211 1.20 -14.25 6.90
C MET A 211 -0.02 -13.45 7.38
N ALA A 212 -0.11 -13.15 8.67
CA ALA A 212 -1.19 -12.32 9.21
C ALA A 212 -1.17 -10.92 8.59
N LEU A 213 0.00 -10.26 8.51
CA LEU A 213 0.15 -8.94 7.90
C LEU A 213 -0.27 -8.93 6.42
N ILE A 214 0.16 -9.93 5.64
CA ILE A 214 -0.21 -10.11 4.23
C ILE A 214 -1.74 -10.24 4.08
N VAL A 215 -2.35 -11.10 4.89
CA VAL A 215 -3.81 -11.30 4.85
C VAL A 215 -4.54 -10.01 5.24
N PHE A 216 -4.14 -9.37 6.34
CA PHE A 216 -4.77 -8.14 6.79
C PHE A 216 -4.61 -7.01 5.77
N GLY A 217 -3.45 -6.82 5.17
CA GLY A 217 -3.25 -5.83 4.11
C GLY A 217 -4.05 -6.12 2.84
N GLY A 218 -4.19 -7.41 2.47
CA GLY A 218 -4.92 -7.86 1.29
C GLY A 218 -6.44 -7.85 1.41
N LEU A 219 -7.01 -7.79 2.62
CA LEU A 219 -8.47 -7.80 2.82
C LEU A 219 -9.19 -6.58 2.21
N GLY A 220 -8.49 -5.48 2.03
CA GLY A 220 -9.06 -4.23 1.53
C GLY A 220 -9.80 -3.41 2.60
N PHE A 221 -9.75 -2.10 2.43
CA PHE A 221 -10.17 -1.13 3.45
C PHE A 221 -11.69 -1.11 3.71
N PHE A 222 -12.51 -1.50 2.74
CA PHE A 222 -13.96 -1.63 2.94
C PHE A 222 -14.30 -2.73 3.93
N VAL A 223 -13.53 -3.83 3.93
CA VAL A 223 -13.71 -4.92 4.90
C VAL A 223 -13.35 -4.46 6.31
N TRP A 224 -12.30 -3.65 6.44
CA TRP A 224 -11.91 -3.04 7.71
C TRP A 224 -12.99 -2.12 8.28
N GLU A 225 -13.61 -1.28 7.41
CA GLU A 225 -14.71 -0.41 7.81
C GLU A 225 -15.91 -1.23 8.28
N GLU A 226 -16.26 -2.27 7.52
CA GLU A 226 -17.39 -3.13 7.85
C GLU A 226 -17.17 -3.92 9.15
N LEU A 227 -15.97 -4.47 9.36
CA LEU A 227 -15.57 -5.13 10.61
C LEU A 227 -15.61 -4.17 11.81
N ALA A 228 -15.17 -2.94 11.65
CA ALA A 228 -15.22 -1.93 12.70
C ALA A 228 -16.65 -1.46 13.01
N ARG A 229 -17.53 -1.45 11.98
CA ARG A 229 -18.92 -0.99 12.08
C ARG A 229 -19.87 -2.07 12.61
N VAL A 230 -19.58 -3.33 12.27
CA VAL A 230 -20.43 -4.50 12.62
C VAL A 230 -20.00 -5.04 13.96
N ARG A 231 -20.50 -4.44 15.05
CA ARG A 231 -20.35 -4.93 16.44
C ARG A 231 -21.13 -6.22 16.73
N SER A 232 -21.83 -6.82 15.76
CA SER A 232 -22.71 -7.98 15.97
C SER A 232 -22.40 -9.07 14.96
N TYR A 233 -21.94 -10.21 15.45
CA TYR A 233 -21.64 -11.44 14.68
C TYR A 233 -22.73 -11.92 13.73
N LYS A 234 -24.00 -11.54 13.97
CA LYS A 234 -25.15 -11.92 13.11
C LYS A 234 -25.17 -11.21 11.75
N LYS A 235 -24.50 -10.06 11.58
CA LYS A 235 -24.39 -9.36 10.28
C LYS A 235 -23.13 -9.75 9.49
N LEU A 236 -22.19 -10.42 10.13
CA LEU A 236 -21.00 -11.01 9.47
C LEU A 236 -21.40 -12.15 8.53
N SER A 237 -22.61 -12.70 8.69
CA SER A 237 -23.14 -13.77 7.83
C SER A 237 -23.30 -13.33 6.36
N VAL A 238 -23.50 -12.05 6.08
CA VAL A 238 -23.63 -11.53 4.71
C VAL A 238 -22.29 -11.59 3.98
N PHE A 239 -21.21 -11.25 4.67
CA PHE A 239 -19.86 -11.28 4.10
C PHE A 239 -19.36 -12.72 3.89
N ILE A 240 -19.58 -13.60 4.87
CA ILE A 240 -19.27 -15.04 4.75
C ILE A 240 -20.10 -15.67 3.63
N ASN A 241 -21.39 -15.32 3.53
CA ASN A 241 -22.24 -15.78 2.43
C ASN A 241 -21.79 -15.23 1.07
N LEU A 242 -21.31 -14.00 0.98
CA LEU A 242 -20.79 -13.40 -0.26
C LEU A 242 -19.50 -14.07 -0.72
N ILE A 243 -18.59 -14.39 0.20
CA ILE A 243 -17.38 -15.17 -0.09
C ILE A 243 -17.75 -16.60 -0.49
N MET A 244 -18.64 -17.26 0.25
CA MET A 244 -19.05 -18.62 -0.03
C MET A 244 -19.85 -18.75 -1.33
N THR A 245 -20.69 -17.77 -1.69
CA THR A 245 -21.37 -17.74 -2.99
C THR A 245 -20.43 -17.51 -4.14
N LYS A 246 -19.41 -16.67 -3.97
CA LYS A 246 -18.39 -16.43 -5.01
C LYS A 246 -17.54 -17.69 -5.25
N PHE A 247 -17.08 -18.36 -4.17
CA PHE A 247 -16.39 -19.65 -4.26
C PHE A 247 -17.27 -20.77 -4.83
N SER A 248 -18.57 -20.76 -4.55
CA SER A 248 -19.52 -21.75 -5.09
C SER A 248 -19.79 -21.51 -6.58
N SER A 249 -19.86 -20.25 -7.03
CA SER A 249 -20.04 -19.89 -8.44
C SER A 249 -18.83 -20.31 -9.29
N GLU A 250 -17.59 -20.05 -8.84
CA GLU A 250 -16.39 -20.48 -9.53
C GLU A 250 -16.29 -22.01 -9.63
N ARG A 251 -16.78 -22.74 -8.62
CA ARG A 251 -16.79 -24.21 -8.64
C ARG A 251 -17.83 -24.78 -9.60
N SER A 252 -18.91 -24.05 -9.93
CA SER A 252 -19.91 -24.47 -10.93
C SER A 252 -19.43 -24.23 -12.36
N ASP A 253 -18.72 -23.14 -12.63
CA ASP A 253 -18.15 -22.85 -13.96
C ASP A 253 -17.05 -23.82 -14.37
N THR A 254 -16.26 -24.31 -13.42
CA THR A 254 -15.23 -25.34 -13.71
C THR A 254 -15.80 -26.72 -13.99
N ARG A 255 -17.09 -26.98 -13.68
CA ARG A 255 -17.76 -28.22 -14.06
C ARG A 255 -18.36 -28.19 -15.47
N ILE A 256 -18.71 -27.02 -15.99
CA ILE A 256 -19.30 -26.86 -17.34
C ILE A 256 -18.24 -26.97 -18.44
N THR A 257 -16.98 -26.70 -18.12
CA THR A 257 -15.86 -26.80 -19.10
C THR A 257 -15.21 -28.19 -19.17
N ARG A 258 -15.77 -29.20 -18.49
CA ARG A 258 -15.26 -30.59 -18.46
C ARG A 258 -16.17 -31.65 -19.11
N ASN A 259 -17.20 -31.22 -19.81
CA ASN A 259 -18.03 -32.14 -20.62
C ASN A 259 -17.93 -31.84 -22.11
#